data_9a2aa8ea383a922f24d4e52f743e1459
#
_entry.id   9a2aa8ea383a922f24d4e52f743e1459
#
_cell.length_a   1.000
_cell.length_b   1.000
_cell.length_c   1.000
_cell.angle_alpha   90.00
_cell.angle_beta   90.00
_cell.angle_gamma   90.00
#
_symmetry.space_group_name_H-M   'P 1'
#
loop_
_entity.id
_entity.type
_entity.pdbx_description
1 polymer ?
#
loop_
_entity_poly.entity_id
_entity_poly.type
_entity_poly.pdbx_seq_one_letter_code
_entity_poly.pdbx_strand_id
1 'polypeptide(L)'
;MNLSANRTVRELAIEIPNATRTFEKLGIDYCCGGGKSLSDACMHAHLPVGDVLRALEQGGSFTPATDGSLPDFTNGALGSLIEHIVTTHHVYVKQEVPRLQQLLQKVVSVHGKNHPELVKIQQTFPPMAAELTSHMMKEEHILFPHIVALEDAVNSGRPKPRPVFGTVSNPVHMMELEHDSAGAALKSISELSGNYTPPEEACFSYKTLFTALKEFESDLHQHVHLENNILFPRAIAMESGL
;
A
#
# COMPACT_ATOMS: atom_id res chain seq x y z
N MET A 1 -7.15 -12.75 21.56
CA MET A 1 -7.40 -12.33 20.15
C MET A 1 -8.37 -13.31 19.51
N ASN A 2 -9.40 -12.83 18.84
CA ASN A 2 -10.34 -13.73 18.15
C ASN A 2 -9.89 -13.89 16.68
N LEU A 3 -9.04 -14.88 16.42
CA LEU A 3 -8.60 -15.27 15.08
C LEU A 3 -9.69 -16.14 14.44
N SER A 4 -10.35 -15.62 13.40
CA SER A 4 -11.43 -16.32 12.70
C SER A 4 -11.32 -16.10 11.20
N ALA A 5 -11.60 -17.14 10.41
CA ALA A 5 -11.64 -17.11 8.96
C ALA A 5 -12.68 -16.13 8.37
N ASN A 6 -13.70 -15.78 9.16
CA ASN A 6 -14.78 -14.88 8.76
C ASN A 6 -14.43 -13.39 8.97
N ARG A 7 -13.34 -13.10 9.67
CA ARG A 7 -12.87 -11.72 9.84
C ARG A 7 -12.28 -11.20 8.55
N THR A 8 -12.38 -9.91 8.34
CA THR A 8 -11.77 -9.27 7.17
C THR A 8 -10.25 -9.21 7.31
N VAL A 9 -9.56 -9.24 6.18
CA VAL A 9 -8.11 -9.08 6.14
C VAL A 9 -7.69 -7.73 6.75
N ARG A 10 -8.49 -6.67 6.52
CA ARG A 10 -8.33 -5.34 7.14
C ARG A 10 -8.30 -5.41 8.66
N GLU A 11 -9.33 -6.02 9.28
CA GLU A 11 -9.41 -6.13 10.74
C GLU A 11 -8.19 -6.86 11.32
N LEU A 12 -7.78 -7.95 10.68
CA LEU A 12 -6.62 -8.72 11.10
C LEU A 12 -5.31 -7.93 10.90
N ALA A 13 -5.19 -7.20 9.79
CA ALA A 13 -4.01 -6.37 9.49
C ALA A 13 -3.83 -5.22 10.50
N ILE A 14 -4.94 -4.67 11.00
CA ILE A 14 -4.94 -3.58 11.98
C ILE A 14 -4.68 -4.11 13.40
N GLU A 15 -5.34 -5.19 13.79
CA GLU A 15 -5.33 -5.64 15.19
C GLU A 15 -4.16 -6.55 15.56
N ILE A 16 -3.55 -7.24 14.58
CA ILE A 16 -2.49 -8.21 14.86
C ILE A 16 -1.13 -7.62 14.51
N PRO A 17 -0.22 -7.48 15.49
CA PRO A 17 1.13 -7.02 15.21
C PRO A 17 1.82 -7.87 14.13
N ASN A 18 2.44 -7.22 13.17
CA ASN A 18 3.11 -7.85 12.02
C ASN A 18 2.22 -8.67 11.07
N ALA A 19 0.88 -8.57 11.15
CA ALA A 19 -0.01 -9.27 10.23
C ALA A 19 0.24 -8.86 8.78
N THR A 20 0.47 -7.58 8.50
CA THR A 20 0.79 -7.06 7.16
C THR A 20 2.01 -7.77 6.56
N ARG A 21 3.09 -7.94 7.34
CA ARG A 21 4.29 -8.70 6.91
C ARG A 21 4.00 -10.18 6.66
N THR A 22 3.10 -10.77 7.44
CA THR A 22 2.69 -12.16 7.25
C THR A 22 1.86 -12.29 5.97
N PHE A 23 0.91 -11.39 5.74
CA PHE A 23 0.11 -11.36 4.51
C PHE A 23 0.98 -11.14 3.27
N GLU A 24 1.94 -10.23 3.32
CA GLU A 24 2.89 -9.96 2.24
C GLU A 24 3.71 -11.20 1.88
N LYS A 25 4.27 -11.90 2.86
CA LYS A 25 5.01 -13.17 2.65
C LYS A 25 4.15 -14.26 2.02
N LEU A 26 2.86 -14.27 2.33
CA LEU A 26 1.90 -15.26 1.84
C LEU A 26 1.20 -14.82 0.55
N GLY A 27 1.50 -13.64 0.01
CA GLY A 27 0.87 -13.10 -1.20
C GLY A 27 -0.62 -12.80 -1.00
N ILE A 28 -1.05 -12.49 0.22
CA ILE A 28 -2.42 -12.06 0.54
C ILE A 28 -2.50 -10.55 0.44
N ASP A 29 -3.36 -10.06 -0.45
CA ASP A 29 -3.64 -8.63 -0.62
C ASP A 29 -4.38 -8.07 0.61
N TYR A 30 -3.65 -7.35 1.43
CA TYR A 30 -4.16 -6.72 2.64
C TYR A 30 -4.44 -5.21 2.46
N CYS A 31 -4.02 -4.61 1.37
CA CYS A 31 -4.18 -3.18 1.11
C CYS A 31 -5.46 -2.87 0.31
N CYS A 32 -5.59 -3.37 -0.91
CA CYS A 32 -6.79 -3.18 -1.74
C CYS A 32 -7.86 -4.23 -1.42
N GLY A 33 -7.44 -5.47 -1.16
CA GLY A 33 -8.32 -6.59 -0.78
C GLY A 33 -8.75 -6.63 0.68
N GLY A 34 -8.42 -5.64 1.49
CA GLY A 34 -8.63 -5.64 2.94
C GLY A 34 -10.08 -5.86 3.41
N GLY A 35 -11.06 -5.51 2.59
CA GLY A 35 -12.48 -5.73 2.88
C GLY A 35 -12.98 -7.18 2.73
N LYS A 36 -12.20 -8.06 2.11
CA LYS A 36 -12.55 -9.49 1.94
C LYS A 36 -12.39 -10.25 3.26
N SER A 37 -13.17 -11.33 3.44
CA SER A 37 -12.93 -12.27 4.53
C SER A 37 -11.56 -12.94 4.37
N LEU A 38 -10.93 -13.35 5.48
CA LEU A 38 -9.70 -14.14 5.42
C LEU A 38 -9.88 -15.41 4.61
N SER A 39 -11.07 -16.06 4.73
CA SER A 39 -11.41 -17.25 3.96
C SER A 39 -11.36 -17.01 2.45
N ASP A 40 -11.97 -15.91 1.99
CA ASP A 40 -11.98 -15.56 0.56
C ASP A 40 -10.58 -15.16 0.06
N ALA A 41 -9.83 -14.41 0.85
CA ALA A 41 -8.46 -14.04 0.53
C ALA A 41 -7.54 -15.26 0.41
N CYS A 42 -7.67 -16.23 1.32
CA CYS A 42 -6.94 -17.50 1.26
C CYS A 42 -7.32 -18.34 0.04
N MET A 43 -8.60 -18.37 -0.33
CA MET A 43 -9.06 -19.06 -1.54
C MET A 43 -8.42 -18.46 -2.79
N HIS A 44 -8.37 -17.13 -2.89
CA HIS A 44 -7.72 -16.42 -4.00
C HIS A 44 -6.20 -16.65 -4.06
N ALA A 45 -5.56 -16.78 -2.90
CA ALA A 45 -4.13 -17.05 -2.79
C ALA A 45 -3.77 -18.56 -2.89
N HIS A 46 -4.77 -19.44 -3.05
CA HIS A 46 -4.61 -20.90 -3.04
C HIS A 46 -3.94 -21.45 -1.76
N LEU A 47 -4.24 -20.85 -0.60
CA LEU A 47 -3.67 -21.20 0.69
C LEU A 47 -4.70 -21.85 1.62
N PRO A 48 -4.33 -22.88 2.39
CA PRO A 48 -5.19 -23.39 3.46
C PRO A 48 -5.36 -22.33 4.56
N VAL A 49 -6.60 -21.98 4.90
CA VAL A 49 -6.91 -20.97 5.92
C VAL A 49 -6.24 -21.25 7.26
N GLY A 50 -6.19 -22.55 7.66
CA GLY A 50 -5.55 -22.97 8.92
C GLY A 50 -4.06 -22.67 8.99
N ASP A 51 -3.36 -22.68 7.84
CA ASP A 51 -1.93 -22.37 7.78
C ASP A 51 -1.70 -20.86 7.95
N VAL A 52 -2.58 -20.06 7.34
CA VAL A 52 -2.53 -18.60 7.46
C VAL A 52 -2.85 -18.17 8.90
N LEU A 53 -3.86 -18.76 9.53
CA LEU A 53 -4.18 -18.48 10.94
C LEU A 53 -3.00 -18.83 11.86
N ARG A 54 -2.35 -19.99 11.67
CA ARG A 54 -1.13 -20.33 12.42
C ARG A 54 0.02 -19.37 12.20
N ALA A 55 0.22 -18.92 10.96
CA ALA A 55 1.26 -17.95 10.65
C ALA A 55 1.01 -16.59 11.33
N LEU A 56 -0.24 -16.14 11.40
CA LEU A 56 -0.63 -14.93 12.12
C LEU A 56 -0.41 -15.07 13.64
N GLU A 57 -0.75 -16.21 14.22
CA GLU A 57 -0.48 -16.49 15.65
C GLU A 57 1.02 -16.44 15.97
N GLN A 58 1.85 -17.03 15.12
CA GLN A 58 3.29 -17.06 15.30
C GLN A 58 3.94 -15.70 15.03
N GLY A 59 3.45 -14.95 14.04
CA GLY A 59 3.91 -13.59 13.71
C GLY A 59 3.64 -12.57 14.81
N GLY A 60 2.53 -12.73 15.54
CA GLY A 60 2.17 -11.87 16.68
C GLY A 60 3.08 -12.03 17.91
N SER A 61 3.88 -13.09 17.97
CA SER A 61 4.83 -13.34 19.08
C SER A 61 6.20 -12.68 18.88
N PHE A 62 6.46 -12.08 17.73
CA PHE A 62 7.71 -11.39 17.45
C PHE A 62 7.63 -9.94 17.91
N THR A 63 8.10 -9.65 19.11
CA THR A 63 8.40 -8.28 19.55
C THR A 63 9.65 -7.78 18.81
N PRO A 64 9.58 -6.71 18.00
CA PRO A 64 10.79 -6.11 17.43
C PRO A 64 11.68 -5.63 18.58
N ALA A 65 12.93 -6.04 18.56
CA ALA A 65 13.93 -5.58 19.53
C ALA A 65 14.48 -4.19 19.16
N THR A 66 13.63 -3.26 18.74
CA THR A 66 14.00 -1.85 18.57
C THR A 66 12.78 -0.97 18.84
N ASP A 67 13.03 0.06 19.60
CA ASP A 67 12.17 1.13 20.10
C ASP A 67 11.60 2.04 18.97
N GLY A 68 10.89 1.44 18.05
CA GLY A 68 10.19 2.06 16.95
C GLY A 68 8.83 1.43 16.79
N SER A 69 7.99 1.45 17.85
CA SER A 69 6.56 1.18 17.67
C SER A 69 6.03 2.25 16.73
N LEU A 70 5.53 1.82 15.54
CA LEU A 70 4.74 2.71 14.71
C LEU A 70 3.65 3.35 15.59
N PRO A 71 3.40 4.66 15.47
CA PRO A 71 2.32 5.30 16.21
C PRO A 71 1.01 4.53 16.02
N ASP A 72 0.19 4.44 17.07
CA ASP A 72 -1.14 3.86 16.94
C ASP A 72 -2.01 4.77 16.05
N PHE A 73 -1.97 4.53 14.75
CA PHE A 73 -2.77 5.26 13.76
C PHE A 73 -4.25 4.90 13.79
N THR A 74 -4.64 3.87 14.54
CA THR A 74 -6.04 3.44 14.61
C THR A 74 -6.89 4.41 15.43
N ASN A 75 -6.32 5.01 16.47
CA ASN A 75 -7.03 5.90 17.41
C ASN A 75 -6.44 7.32 17.47
N GLY A 76 -5.27 7.56 16.87
CA GLY A 76 -4.60 8.85 16.83
C GLY A 76 -5.31 9.88 15.94
N ALA A 77 -4.81 11.12 15.92
CA ALA A 77 -5.31 12.16 15.02
C ALA A 77 -5.09 11.79 13.55
N LEU A 78 -6.09 12.07 12.69
CA LEU A 78 -5.98 11.85 11.23
C LEU A 78 -4.89 12.72 10.62
N GLY A 79 -4.73 13.96 11.11
CA GLY A 79 -3.65 14.85 10.69
C GLY A 79 -2.27 14.23 10.90
N SER A 80 -2.03 13.53 12.02
CA SER A 80 -0.75 12.84 12.27
C SER A 80 -0.53 11.64 11.35
N LEU A 81 -1.58 10.91 11.01
CA LEU A 81 -1.50 9.83 10.03
C LEU A 81 -1.18 10.38 8.63
N ILE A 82 -1.84 11.45 8.22
CA ILE A 82 -1.57 12.15 6.95
C ILE A 82 -0.12 12.62 6.89
N GLU A 83 0.38 13.26 7.95
CA GLU A 83 1.77 13.69 8.02
C GLU A 83 2.74 12.52 7.86
N HIS A 84 2.46 11.39 8.50
CA HIS A 84 3.26 10.18 8.34
C HIS A 84 3.24 9.66 6.90
N ILE A 85 2.06 9.55 6.26
CA ILE A 85 1.92 9.11 4.87
C ILE A 85 2.75 10.01 3.94
N VAL A 86 2.59 11.33 4.07
CA VAL A 86 3.27 12.30 3.20
C VAL A 86 4.79 12.29 3.42
N THR A 87 5.24 12.29 4.67
CA THR A 87 6.68 12.41 4.98
C THR A 87 7.44 11.10 4.80
N THR A 88 6.77 9.96 4.88
CA THR A 88 7.39 8.64 4.72
C THR A 88 7.18 8.10 3.30
N HIS A 89 5.93 7.84 2.93
CA HIS A 89 5.60 7.12 1.69
C HIS A 89 5.64 8.02 0.45
N HIS A 90 5.00 9.21 0.48
CA HIS A 90 5.03 10.10 -0.68
C HIS A 90 6.44 10.61 -0.98
N VAL A 91 7.22 10.93 0.05
CA VAL A 91 8.64 11.33 -0.12
C VAL A 91 9.43 10.17 -0.72
N TYR A 92 9.25 8.94 -0.22
CA TYR A 92 9.91 7.75 -0.77
C TYR A 92 9.57 7.55 -2.24
N VAL A 93 8.28 7.54 -2.61
CA VAL A 93 7.84 7.38 -4.00
C VAL A 93 8.43 8.46 -4.92
N LYS A 94 8.40 9.74 -4.50
CA LYS A 94 8.96 10.86 -5.27
C LYS A 94 10.46 10.71 -5.52
N GLN A 95 11.20 10.11 -4.60
CA GLN A 95 12.63 9.84 -4.73
C GLN A 95 12.92 8.60 -5.57
N GLU A 96 12.18 7.52 -5.34
CA GLU A 96 12.46 6.22 -5.95
C GLU A 96 11.99 6.12 -7.41
N VAL A 97 10.88 6.74 -7.78
CA VAL A 97 10.37 6.67 -9.16
C VAL A 97 11.42 7.09 -10.20
N PRO A 98 12.06 8.27 -10.12
CA PRO A 98 13.07 8.66 -11.10
C PRO A 98 14.31 7.75 -11.07
N ARG A 99 14.70 7.26 -9.88
CA ARG A 99 15.83 6.34 -9.72
C ARG A 99 15.53 5.00 -10.39
N LEU A 100 14.35 4.44 -10.15
CA LEU A 100 13.92 3.18 -10.76
C LEU A 100 13.79 3.28 -12.28
N GLN A 101 13.25 4.37 -12.80
CA GLN A 101 13.16 4.61 -14.25
C GLN A 101 14.53 4.63 -14.92
N GLN A 102 15.50 5.33 -14.33
CA GLN A 102 16.87 5.37 -14.83
C GLN A 102 17.55 4.00 -14.77
N LEU A 103 17.40 3.30 -13.66
CA LEU A 103 17.99 1.97 -13.47
C LEU A 103 17.36 0.96 -14.42
N LEU A 104 16.05 1.00 -14.61
CA LEU A 104 15.33 0.15 -15.54
C LEU A 104 15.77 0.39 -16.99
N GLN A 105 15.88 1.66 -17.42
CA GLN A 105 16.40 2.01 -18.72
C GLN A 105 17.81 1.45 -18.96
N LYS A 106 18.68 1.61 -17.96
CA LYS A 106 20.05 1.07 -18.02
C LYS A 106 20.07 -0.46 -18.15
N VAL A 107 19.29 -1.15 -17.33
CA VAL A 107 19.26 -2.64 -17.33
C VAL A 107 18.66 -3.16 -18.63
N VAL A 108 17.58 -2.57 -19.12
CA VAL A 108 16.97 -2.94 -20.41
C VAL A 108 17.93 -2.72 -21.58
N SER A 109 18.67 -1.61 -21.61
CA SER A 109 19.62 -1.34 -22.70
C SER A 109 20.72 -2.40 -22.82
N VAL A 110 21.10 -3.05 -21.72
CA VAL A 110 22.16 -4.08 -21.69
C VAL A 110 21.59 -5.49 -21.85
N HIS A 111 20.47 -5.77 -21.18
CA HIS A 111 19.96 -7.14 -21.01
C HIS A 111 18.66 -7.41 -21.78
N GLY A 112 17.95 -6.38 -22.23
CA GLY A 112 16.60 -6.52 -22.81
C GLY A 112 16.51 -7.41 -24.06
N LYS A 113 17.62 -7.59 -24.79
CA LYS A 113 17.65 -8.51 -25.94
C LYS A 113 17.47 -9.98 -25.51
N ASN A 114 18.07 -10.37 -24.40
CA ASN A 114 18.04 -11.75 -23.88
C ASN A 114 16.96 -11.92 -22.79
N HIS A 115 16.42 -10.80 -22.26
CA HIS A 115 15.46 -10.74 -21.19
C HIS A 115 14.25 -9.88 -21.61
N PRO A 116 13.35 -10.39 -22.46
CA PRO A 116 12.22 -9.64 -22.99
C PRO A 116 11.22 -9.22 -21.91
N GLU A 117 11.18 -9.89 -20.75
CA GLU A 117 10.40 -9.51 -19.59
C GLU A 117 10.79 -8.11 -19.07
N LEU A 118 12.06 -7.73 -19.12
CA LEU A 118 12.53 -6.40 -18.74
C LEU A 118 11.93 -5.30 -19.61
N VAL A 119 11.75 -5.56 -20.90
CA VAL A 119 11.13 -4.60 -21.83
C VAL A 119 9.68 -4.39 -21.46
N LYS A 120 8.95 -5.45 -21.07
CA LYS A 120 7.57 -5.36 -20.60
C LYS A 120 7.47 -4.59 -19.29
N ILE A 121 8.37 -4.86 -18.34
CA ILE A 121 8.45 -4.10 -17.09
C ILE A 121 8.69 -2.61 -17.38
N GLN A 122 9.59 -2.28 -18.32
CA GLN A 122 9.84 -0.90 -18.74
C GLN A 122 8.62 -0.23 -19.41
N GLN A 123 7.73 -1.00 -20.01
CA GLN A 123 6.47 -0.48 -20.57
C GLN A 123 5.39 -0.29 -19.51
N THR A 124 5.42 -1.08 -18.43
CA THR A 124 4.42 -1.05 -17.37
C THR A 124 4.73 -0.01 -16.28
N PHE A 125 6.00 0.08 -15.84
CA PHE A 125 6.37 0.91 -14.68
C PHE A 125 6.18 2.42 -14.91
N PRO A 126 6.61 3.07 -16.02
CA PRO A 126 6.49 4.53 -16.18
C PRO A 126 5.05 5.04 -16.22
N PRO A 127 4.09 4.42 -16.93
CA PRO A 127 2.69 4.85 -16.88
C PRO A 127 2.11 4.77 -15.45
N MET A 128 2.31 3.64 -14.75
CA MET A 128 1.90 3.48 -13.36
C MET A 128 2.49 4.57 -12.45
N ALA A 129 3.79 4.85 -12.60
CA ALA A 129 4.47 5.90 -11.81
C ALA A 129 3.93 7.31 -12.09
N ALA A 130 3.52 7.60 -13.33
CA ALA A 130 2.90 8.87 -13.69
C ALA A 130 1.49 9.01 -13.06
N GLU A 131 0.69 7.95 -13.11
CA GLU A 131 -0.62 7.91 -12.46
C GLU A 131 -0.48 8.08 -10.94
N LEU A 132 0.44 7.36 -10.30
CA LEU A 132 0.72 7.45 -8.87
C LEU A 132 1.19 8.87 -8.47
N THR A 133 2.01 9.52 -9.29
CA THR A 133 2.43 10.91 -9.04
C THR A 133 1.25 11.87 -9.08
N SER A 134 0.34 11.73 -10.07
CA SER A 134 -0.88 12.54 -10.16
C SER A 134 -1.84 12.26 -9.00
N HIS A 135 -1.93 11.01 -8.57
CA HIS A 135 -2.71 10.54 -7.43
C HIS A 135 -2.28 11.25 -6.13
N MET A 136 -1.01 11.15 -5.75
CA MET A 136 -0.46 11.81 -4.56
C MET A 136 -0.65 13.33 -4.59
N MET A 137 -0.61 13.98 -5.76
CA MET A 137 -0.89 15.42 -5.87
C MET A 137 -2.34 15.75 -5.52
N LYS A 138 -3.30 14.92 -5.92
CA LYS A 138 -4.72 15.11 -5.56
C LYS A 138 -4.94 14.94 -4.06
N GLU A 139 -4.24 14.00 -3.44
CA GLU A 139 -4.30 13.80 -2.00
C GLU A 139 -3.70 14.99 -1.26
N GLU A 140 -2.46 15.35 -1.55
CA GLU A 140 -1.74 16.42 -0.86
C GLU A 140 -2.40 17.80 -1.00
N HIS A 141 -3.05 18.08 -2.14
CA HIS A 141 -3.60 19.41 -2.41
C HIS A 141 -5.12 19.52 -2.24
N ILE A 142 -5.83 18.40 -2.22
CA ILE A 142 -7.31 18.42 -2.19
C ILE A 142 -7.85 17.59 -1.02
N LEU A 143 -7.59 16.28 -1.00
CA LEU A 143 -8.24 15.37 -0.05
C LEU A 143 -7.70 15.52 1.37
N PHE A 144 -6.38 15.46 1.55
CA PHE A 144 -5.75 15.52 2.87
C PHE A 144 -6.00 16.86 3.59
N PRO A 145 -5.87 18.03 2.94
CA PRO A 145 -6.24 19.30 3.58
C PRO A 145 -7.69 19.36 4.02
N HIS A 146 -8.61 18.76 3.24
CA HIS A 146 -10.02 18.69 3.64
C HIS A 146 -10.24 17.80 4.85
N ILE A 147 -9.59 16.61 4.91
CA ILE A 147 -9.69 15.70 6.06
C ILE A 147 -9.17 16.37 7.34
N VAL A 148 -8.06 17.09 7.27
CA VAL A 148 -7.50 17.84 8.41
C VAL A 148 -8.48 18.93 8.86
N ALA A 149 -9.03 19.70 7.92
CA ALA A 149 -10.02 20.75 8.25
C ALA A 149 -11.32 20.18 8.84
N LEU A 150 -11.73 18.99 8.40
CA LEU A 150 -12.87 18.26 8.96
C LEU A 150 -12.60 17.82 10.39
N GLU A 151 -11.43 17.22 10.66
CA GLU A 151 -11.00 16.81 12.00
C GLU A 151 -10.96 18.01 12.97
N ASP A 152 -10.37 19.12 12.55
CA ASP A 152 -10.30 20.35 13.32
C ASP A 152 -11.70 20.92 13.64
N ALA A 153 -12.61 20.87 12.68
CA ALA A 153 -13.98 21.35 12.87
C ALA A 153 -14.73 20.49 13.90
N VAL A 154 -14.64 19.16 13.79
CA VAL A 154 -15.26 18.22 14.72
C VAL A 154 -14.70 18.39 16.13
N ASN A 155 -13.38 18.44 16.29
CA ASN A 155 -12.71 18.60 17.58
C ASN A 155 -13.02 19.94 18.28
N SER A 156 -13.28 20.98 17.47
CA SER A 156 -13.60 22.34 17.98
C SER A 156 -15.11 22.60 18.12
N GLY A 157 -15.97 21.64 17.78
CA GLY A 157 -17.44 21.85 17.76
C GLY A 157 -17.90 22.87 16.72
N ARG A 158 -17.08 23.12 15.67
CA ARG A 158 -17.42 24.04 14.58
C ARG A 158 -18.22 23.33 13.49
N PRO A 159 -18.97 24.06 12.64
CA PRO A 159 -19.61 23.48 11.47
C PRO A 159 -18.58 22.79 10.57
N LYS A 160 -18.91 21.58 10.11
CA LYS A 160 -18.07 20.81 9.18
C LYS A 160 -17.87 21.59 7.87
N PRO A 161 -16.66 21.61 7.28
CA PRO A 161 -16.43 22.25 6.00
C PRO A 161 -17.21 21.53 4.89
N ARG A 162 -17.71 22.30 3.93
CA ARG A 162 -18.42 21.77 2.76
C ARG A 162 -17.45 21.72 1.57
N PRO A 163 -17.03 20.53 1.14
CA PRO A 163 -16.10 20.43 0.02
C PRO A 163 -16.80 20.63 -1.32
N VAL A 164 -16.07 21.12 -2.31
CA VAL A 164 -16.57 21.27 -3.69
C VAL A 164 -16.87 19.93 -4.37
N PHE A 165 -16.31 18.84 -3.86
CA PHE A 165 -16.52 17.48 -4.37
C PHE A 165 -17.71 16.75 -3.69
N GLY A 166 -18.50 17.45 -2.87
CA GLY A 166 -19.72 16.94 -2.26
C GLY A 166 -19.49 16.25 -0.91
N THR A 167 -18.94 15.03 -0.90
CA THR A 167 -18.61 14.24 0.31
C THR A 167 -17.23 13.63 0.19
N VAL A 168 -16.59 13.30 1.32
CA VAL A 168 -15.29 12.61 1.37
C VAL A 168 -15.32 11.27 0.61
N SER A 169 -16.45 10.58 0.61
CA SER A 169 -16.61 9.30 -0.10
C SER A 169 -16.38 9.42 -1.61
N ASN A 170 -16.66 10.58 -2.23
CA ASN A 170 -16.48 10.74 -3.68
C ASN A 170 -14.99 10.68 -4.11
N PRO A 171 -14.09 11.54 -3.58
CA PRO A 171 -12.66 11.41 -3.91
C PRO A 171 -12.06 10.10 -3.40
N VAL A 172 -12.46 9.60 -2.21
CA VAL A 172 -11.98 8.32 -1.69
C VAL A 172 -12.23 7.19 -2.67
N HIS A 173 -13.45 7.07 -3.22
CA HIS A 173 -13.74 6.05 -4.22
C HIS A 173 -12.81 6.11 -5.45
N MET A 174 -12.46 7.33 -5.90
CA MET A 174 -11.51 7.49 -7.00
C MET A 174 -10.09 7.10 -6.58
N MET A 175 -9.66 7.41 -5.34
CA MET A 175 -8.36 7.00 -4.82
C MET A 175 -8.25 5.48 -4.76
N GLU A 176 -9.28 4.79 -4.26
CA GLU A 176 -9.33 3.33 -4.20
C GLU A 176 -9.22 2.68 -5.60
N LEU A 177 -9.90 3.22 -6.62
CA LEU A 177 -9.77 2.73 -8.00
C LEU A 177 -8.34 2.92 -8.57
N GLU A 178 -7.70 4.03 -8.25
CA GLU A 178 -6.32 4.29 -8.65
C GLU A 178 -5.33 3.37 -7.91
N HIS A 179 -5.58 3.04 -6.66
CA HIS A 179 -4.85 2.03 -5.90
C HIS A 179 -4.96 0.64 -6.53
N ASP A 180 -6.16 0.24 -6.92
CA ASP A 180 -6.40 -1.03 -7.62
C ASP A 180 -5.60 -1.10 -8.95
N SER A 181 -5.57 0.02 -9.70
CA SER A 181 -4.79 0.12 -10.95
C SER A 181 -3.29 -0.04 -10.68
N ALA A 182 -2.76 0.67 -9.68
CA ALA A 182 -1.35 0.59 -9.30
C ALA A 182 -0.99 -0.82 -8.80
N GLY A 183 -1.83 -1.43 -7.97
CA GLY A 183 -1.68 -2.80 -7.47
C GLY A 183 -1.66 -3.84 -8.61
N ALA A 184 -2.53 -3.70 -9.61
CA ALA A 184 -2.54 -4.57 -10.79
C ALA A 184 -1.25 -4.43 -11.62
N ALA A 185 -0.72 -3.21 -11.77
CA ALA A 185 0.54 -2.97 -12.47
C ALA A 185 1.73 -3.58 -11.72
N LEU A 186 1.82 -3.41 -10.39
CA LEU A 186 2.86 -4.04 -9.56
C LEU A 186 2.79 -5.56 -9.59
N LYS A 187 1.59 -6.14 -9.51
CA LYS A 187 1.39 -7.58 -9.67
C LYS A 187 1.91 -8.08 -11.01
N SER A 188 1.63 -7.36 -12.11
CA SER A 188 2.18 -7.70 -13.43
C SER A 188 3.71 -7.63 -13.46
N ILE A 189 4.32 -6.64 -12.82
CA ILE A 189 5.78 -6.50 -12.70
C ILE A 189 6.36 -7.67 -11.88
N SER A 190 5.73 -8.02 -10.77
CA SER A 190 6.12 -9.16 -9.93
C SER A 190 6.08 -10.48 -10.71
N GLU A 191 5.01 -10.75 -11.44
CA GLU A 191 4.86 -11.94 -12.29
C GLU A 191 5.92 -11.97 -13.41
N LEU A 192 6.13 -10.87 -14.12
CA LEU A 192 7.15 -10.76 -15.19
C LEU A 192 8.57 -10.97 -14.67
N SER A 193 8.86 -10.53 -13.47
CA SER A 193 10.18 -10.66 -12.83
C SER A 193 10.41 -12.00 -12.10
N GLY A 194 9.43 -12.92 -12.15
CA GLY A 194 9.48 -14.15 -11.37
C GLY A 194 9.57 -13.87 -9.86
N ASN A 195 8.69 -12.99 -9.37
CA ASN A 195 8.69 -12.51 -7.99
C ASN A 195 10.04 -11.85 -7.60
N TYR A 196 10.52 -10.98 -8.51
CA TYR A 196 11.78 -10.22 -8.34
C TYR A 196 13.01 -11.11 -8.17
N THR A 197 13.00 -12.29 -8.79
CA THR A 197 14.12 -13.23 -8.75
C THR A 197 15.04 -12.99 -9.94
N PRO A 198 16.25 -12.42 -9.75
CA PRO A 198 17.16 -12.19 -10.85
C PRO A 198 17.77 -13.52 -11.33
N PRO A 199 18.04 -13.68 -12.65
CA PRO A 199 18.76 -14.85 -13.16
C PRO A 199 20.18 -14.95 -12.58
N GLU A 200 20.77 -16.15 -12.61
CA GLU A 200 22.11 -16.40 -12.01
C GLU A 200 23.18 -15.47 -12.59
N GLU A 201 23.14 -15.26 -13.91
CA GLU A 201 24.07 -14.40 -14.66
C GLU A 201 23.80 -12.91 -14.52
N ALA A 202 22.78 -12.50 -13.75
CA ALA A 202 22.40 -11.10 -13.59
C ALA A 202 23.56 -10.27 -13.02
N CYS A 203 23.87 -9.16 -13.67
CA CYS A 203 24.86 -8.20 -13.20
C CYS A 203 24.35 -7.47 -11.94
N PHE A 204 25.25 -6.76 -11.27
CA PHE A 204 24.91 -6.01 -10.05
C PHE A 204 23.73 -5.04 -10.26
N SER A 205 23.71 -4.28 -11.37
CA SER A 205 22.60 -3.35 -11.65
C SER A 205 21.26 -4.05 -11.84
N TYR A 206 21.25 -5.26 -12.44
CA TYR A 206 20.03 -6.04 -12.60
C TYR A 206 19.50 -6.52 -11.23
N LYS A 207 20.38 -7.09 -10.40
CA LYS A 207 20.02 -7.51 -9.02
C LYS A 207 19.50 -6.33 -8.19
N THR A 208 20.17 -5.17 -8.28
CA THR A 208 19.76 -3.94 -7.60
C THR A 208 18.37 -3.47 -8.07
N LEU A 209 18.08 -3.54 -9.38
CA LEU A 209 16.78 -3.19 -9.93
C LEU A 209 15.66 -4.04 -9.31
N PHE A 210 15.82 -5.36 -9.29
CA PHE A 210 14.79 -6.24 -8.76
C PHE A 210 14.60 -6.09 -7.26
N THR A 211 15.67 -5.90 -6.50
CA THR A 211 15.59 -5.58 -5.08
C THR A 211 14.81 -4.28 -4.85
N ALA A 212 15.13 -3.23 -5.60
CA ALA A 212 14.49 -1.93 -5.45
C ALA A 212 13.02 -1.91 -5.90
N LEU A 213 12.66 -2.66 -6.96
CA LEU A 213 11.26 -2.84 -7.37
C LEU A 213 10.45 -3.58 -6.30
N LYS A 214 11.03 -4.59 -5.64
CA LYS A 214 10.40 -5.31 -4.54
C LYS A 214 10.18 -4.41 -3.31
N GLU A 215 11.17 -3.60 -2.97
CA GLU A 215 11.07 -2.62 -1.88
C GLU A 215 10.00 -1.57 -2.18
N PHE A 216 9.92 -1.12 -3.43
CA PHE A 216 8.90 -0.17 -3.88
C PHE A 216 7.49 -0.75 -3.79
N GLU A 217 7.28 -2.02 -4.21
CA GLU A 217 6.00 -2.71 -4.04
C GLU A 217 5.62 -2.82 -2.56
N SER A 218 6.56 -3.22 -1.71
CA SER A 218 6.31 -3.36 -0.27
C SER A 218 5.94 -2.04 0.40
N ASP A 219 6.62 -0.94 0.05
CA ASP A 219 6.29 0.39 0.55
C ASP A 219 4.90 0.84 0.09
N LEU A 220 4.58 0.64 -1.20
CA LEU A 220 3.27 1.02 -1.74
C LEU A 220 2.12 0.22 -1.11
N HIS A 221 2.32 -1.05 -0.80
CA HIS A 221 1.33 -1.86 -0.08
C HIS A 221 1.05 -1.30 1.33
N GLN A 222 2.09 -0.86 2.05
CA GLN A 222 1.93 -0.24 3.37
C GLN A 222 1.25 1.13 3.26
N HIS A 223 1.65 1.95 2.31
CA HIS A 223 1.05 3.24 1.98
C HIS A 223 -0.48 3.10 1.76
N VAL A 224 -0.86 2.30 0.78
CA VAL A 224 -2.26 2.03 0.43
C VAL A 224 -3.04 1.40 1.61
N HIS A 225 -2.39 0.55 2.41
CA HIS A 225 -3.01 0.00 3.62
C HIS A 225 -3.39 1.09 4.63
N LEU A 226 -2.50 2.04 4.90
CA LEU A 226 -2.78 3.14 5.83
C LEU A 226 -3.94 4.00 5.35
N GLU A 227 -4.08 4.22 4.05
CA GLU A 227 -5.15 4.99 3.46
C GLU A 227 -6.46 4.22 3.39
N ASN A 228 -6.52 3.11 2.67
CA ASN A 228 -7.74 2.36 2.43
C ASN A 228 -8.33 1.74 3.71
N ASN A 229 -7.47 1.35 4.65
CA ASN A 229 -7.91 0.58 5.80
C ASN A 229 -8.03 1.42 7.08
N ILE A 230 -7.37 2.58 7.16
CA ILE A 230 -7.37 3.41 8.37
C ILE A 230 -7.86 4.83 8.07
N LEU A 231 -7.17 5.58 7.20
CA LEU A 231 -7.45 6.99 6.98
C LEU A 231 -8.84 7.23 6.38
N PHE A 232 -9.13 6.60 5.24
CA PHE A 232 -10.36 6.84 4.49
C PHE A 232 -11.62 6.41 5.24
N PRO A 233 -11.69 5.21 5.85
CA PRO A 233 -12.86 4.82 6.65
C PRO A 233 -13.11 5.76 7.83
N ARG A 234 -12.06 6.21 8.51
CA ARG A 234 -12.17 7.13 9.64
C ARG A 234 -12.64 8.52 9.21
N ALA A 235 -12.13 9.02 8.07
CA ALA A 235 -12.54 10.31 7.51
C ALA A 235 -14.02 10.30 7.10
N ILE A 236 -14.49 9.22 6.45
CA ILE A 236 -15.91 9.04 6.08
C ILE A 236 -16.81 8.95 7.32
N ALA A 237 -16.42 8.17 8.32
CA ALA A 237 -17.16 8.07 9.58
C ALA A 237 -17.24 9.42 10.29
N MET A 238 -16.14 10.16 10.34
CA MET A 238 -16.10 11.51 10.94
C MET A 238 -16.99 12.50 10.19
N GLU A 239 -17.04 12.47 8.86
CA GLU A 239 -17.94 13.32 8.07
C GLU A 239 -19.41 12.98 8.35
N SER A 240 -19.74 11.69 8.41
CA SER A 240 -21.11 11.20 8.64
C SER A 240 -21.60 11.41 10.07
N GLY A 241 -20.71 11.60 11.03
CA GLY A 241 -21.04 11.72 12.45
C GLY A 241 -21.33 10.38 13.13
N LEU A 242 -20.79 9.32 12.58
CA LEU A 242 -20.85 7.93 13.08
C LEU A 242 -19.72 7.65 14.05
#